data_7064953ffa1bd71a3d190e44a720b2f5
#
_entry.id   7064953ffa1bd71a3d190e44a720b2f5
#
_cell.length_a   1.000
_cell.length_b   1.000
_cell.length_c   1.000
_cell.angle_alpha   90.00
_cell.angle_beta   90.00
_cell.angle_gamma   90.00
#
_symmetry.space_group_name_H-M   'P 1'
#
loop_
_entity.id
_entity.type
_entity.pdbx_description
1 polymer ?
#
loop_
_entity_poly.entity_id
_entity_poly.type
_entity_poly.pdbx_seq_one_letter_code
_entity_poly.pdbx_strand_id
1 'polypeptide(L)'
;MNVLFAHDHKFSVDENGKVYSYLMDHNMWDRYLPFFDSITIVARRINISSKNPKQMKGMKSAQADRVNFSLLGETINNDGSINKKPDQFQKYKAIKNLVSKSDCVIARLPSIIGYMACREAIKQHKKYAVEVVACAWDSNWYHGGKINKIMALPSFFVMKHYVKHANFAIYVTDHFLQHRYPCNGKKGIASNVSIDAVEHEVLDKRIDHIKSLKHSDKIIFGIVGPLHVNFKGHKTAILALSKAKNNIPPFELRCIGAGDPKRWQQLANNVGIGENIFFDGLLKSGKPVADWMDNIDILLIPSLQEGLPRALIEAMSRGIPCLGAITGGIPQLLNNKYLHKKNDYNKLCQDIINLVNNKNEMIKCAKDNYTNAQRYIKPILDKNRSDFWKQFSDNIKS
;
A
#
# COMPACT_ATOMS: atom_id res chain seq x y z
N MET A 1 26.83 -12.26 7.27
CA MET A 1 25.71 -12.92 6.56
C MET A 1 25.11 -11.93 5.56
N ASN A 2 25.20 -12.23 4.27
CA ASN A 2 24.70 -11.39 3.18
C ASN A 2 23.31 -11.89 2.75
N VAL A 3 22.31 -11.02 2.75
CA VAL A 3 20.96 -11.33 2.30
C VAL A 3 20.69 -10.76 0.92
N LEU A 4 20.06 -11.56 0.04
CA LEU A 4 19.51 -11.07 -1.22
C LEU A 4 18.06 -10.61 -1.01
N PHE A 5 17.79 -9.31 -1.20
CA PHE A 5 16.44 -8.76 -1.23
C PHE A 5 15.93 -8.64 -2.66
N ALA A 6 14.83 -9.34 -2.98
CA ALA A 6 14.31 -9.48 -4.34
C ALA A 6 12.91 -8.87 -4.49
N HIS A 7 12.75 -7.88 -5.39
CA HIS A 7 11.47 -7.22 -5.65
C HIS A 7 11.41 -6.57 -7.04
N ASP A 8 10.21 -6.44 -7.61
CA ASP A 8 9.97 -5.74 -8.89
C ASP A 8 9.93 -4.21 -8.78
N HIS A 9 10.34 -3.63 -7.65
CA HIS A 9 10.40 -2.17 -7.49
C HIS A 9 11.32 -1.55 -8.55
N LYS A 10 10.94 -0.37 -9.03
CA LYS A 10 11.70 0.40 -10.02
C LYS A 10 12.52 1.45 -9.29
N PHE A 11 13.81 1.22 -9.14
CA PHE A 11 14.74 2.23 -8.65
C PHE A 11 15.19 3.14 -9.78
N SER A 12 15.21 4.42 -9.51
CA SER A 12 15.70 5.46 -10.42
C SER A 12 17.18 5.64 -10.22
N VAL A 13 17.95 5.61 -11.31
CA VAL A 13 19.41 5.77 -11.28
C VAL A 13 19.79 6.94 -12.15
N ASP A 14 20.52 7.90 -11.57
CA ASP A 14 21.04 9.04 -12.31
C ASP A 14 22.32 8.72 -13.09
N GLU A 15 22.84 9.70 -13.84
CA GLU A 15 24.07 9.61 -14.63
C GLU A 15 25.33 9.37 -13.78
N ASN A 16 25.28 9.67 -12.49
CA ASN A 16 26.38 9.45 -11.55
C ASN A 16 26.27 8.11 -10.81
N GLY A 17 25.28 7.28 -11.16
CA GLY A 17 25.02 5.98 -10.52
C GLY A 17 24.33 6.08 -9.16
N LYS A 18 23.85 7.26 -8.75
CA LYS A 18 23.09 7.40 -7.50
C LYS A 18 21.69 6.81 -7.65
N VAL A 19 21.23 6.08 -6.63
CA VAL A 19 19.98 5.33 -6.63
C VAL A 19 18.93 6.05 -5.78
N TYR A 20 17.75 6.26 -6.37
CA TYR A 20 16.64 6.96 -5.75
C TYR A 20 15.34 6.15 -5.80
N SER A 21 14.44 6.44 -4.87
CA SER A 21 13.10 5.84 -4.83
C SER A 21 12.08 6.76 -4.16
N TYR A 22 10.79 6.58 -4.51
CA TYR A 22 9.66 7.19 -3.82
C TYR A 22 9.23 6.41 -2.57
N LEU A 23 9.41 5.07 -2.56
CA LEU A 23 8.81 4.18 -1.57
C LEU A 23 9.82 3.36 -0.78
N MET A 24 11.02 3.16 -1.33
CA MET A 24 12.08 2.35 -0.75
C MET A 24 13.35 3.20 -0.61
N ASP A 25 13.29 4.20 0.26
CA ASP A 25 14.42 5.04 0.60
C ASP A 25 15.39 4.33 1.57
N HIS A 26 16.50 4.99 1.93
CA HIS A 26 17.52 4.44 2.81
C HIS A 26 16.97 3.93 4.14
N ASN A 27 15.93 4.56 4.71
CA ASN A 27 15.33 4.16 5.99
C ASN A 27 14.67 2.76 5.94
N MET A 28 14.35 2.27 4.73
CA MET A 28 13.76 0.95 4.61
C MET A 28 14.74 -0.15 5.03
N TRP A 29 16.02 0.05 4.84
CA TRP A 29 17.06 -0.95 5.09
C TRP A 29 17.36 -1.13 6.57
N ASP A 30 17.02 -0.16 7.42
CA ASP A 30 17.11 -0.24 8.88
C ASP A 30 16.29 -1.39 9.47
N ARG A 31 15.33 -1.92 8.70
CA ARG A 31 14.53 -3.08 9.09
C ARG A 31 15.30 -4.39 9.06
N TYR A 32 16.41 -4.46 8.31
CA TYR A 32 17.17 -5.69 8.03
C TYR A 32 18.62 -5.59 8.49
N LEU A 33 19.24 -4.42 8.38
CA LEU A 33 20.65 -4.21 8.70
C LEU A 33 21.06 -4.59 10.13
N PRO A 34 20.18 -4.57 11.15
CA PRO A 34 20.52 -5.11 12.48
C PRO A 34 20.72 -6.62 12.51
N PHE A 35 20.23 -7.36 11.52
CA PHE A 35 20.23 -8.84 11.48
C PHE A 35 21.14 -9.42 10.40
N PHE A 36 21.53 -8.61 9.42
CA PHE A 36 22.35 -9.01 8.28
C PHE A 36 23.54 -8.04 8.12
N ASP A 37 24.72 -8.59 7.82
CA ASP A 37 25.94 -7.78 7.67
C ASP A 37 25.89 -6.93 6.40
N SER A 38 25.24 -7.43 5.36
CA SER A 38 25.01 -6.69 4.12
C SER A 38 23.74 -7.14 3.41
N ILE A 39 23.20 -6.24 2.59
CA ILE A 39 22.01 -6.48 1.77
C ILE A 39 22.38 -6.27 0.31
N THR A 40 22.10 -7.26 -0.54
CA THR A 40 22.16 -7.10 -2.00
C THR A 40 20.74 -7.01 -2.53
N ILE A 41 20.40 -5.91 -3.22
CA ILE A 41 19.06 -5.65 -3.74
C ILE A 41 19.03 -6.02 -5.21
N VAL A 42 18.16 -6.98 -5.59
CA VAL A 42 17.84 -7.25 -6.98
C VAL A 42 16.45 -6.70 -7.32
N ALA A 43 16.42 -5.71 -8.22
CA ALA A 43 15.20 -4.98 -8.58
C ALA A 43 15.29 -4.45 -10.01
N ARG A 44 14.30 -3.65 -10.43
CA ARG A 44 14.29 -3.02 -11.76
C ARG A 44 14.98 -1.67 -11.74
N ARG A 45 15.62 -1.33 -12.87
CA ARG A 45 16.26 -0.03 -13.11
C ARG A 45 15.39 0.86 -14.01
N ILE A 46 15.35 2.15 -13.68
CA ILE A 46 14.93 3.24 -14.58
C ILE A 46 16.04 4.27 -14.58
N ASN A 47 16.47 4.70 -15.77
CA ASN A 47 17.42 5.80 -15.90
C ASN A 47 16.68 7.13 -15.80
N ILE A 48 17.23 8.05 -15.03
CA ILE A 48 16.75 9.43 -14.86
C ILE A 48 17.91 10.40 -15.06
N SER A 49 17.58 11.67 -15.32
CA SER A 49 18.57 12.73 -15.32
C SER A 49 18.46 13.55 -14.02
N SER A 50 19.59 13.70 -13.31
CA SER A 50 19.67 14.57 -12.13
C SER A 50 19.44 16.05 -12.48
N LYS A 51 19.63 16.41 -13.73
CA LYS A 51 19.38 17.77 -14.27
C LYS A 51 17.90 18.07 -14.51
N ASN A 52 16.99 17.08 -14.38
CA ASN A 52 15.56 17.25 -14.57
C ASN A 52 14.81 17.27 -13.22
N PRO A 53 14.50 18.46 -12.65
CA PRO A 53 13.84 18.57 -11.36
C PRO A 53 12.47 17.88 -11.29
N LYS A 54 11.77 17.78 -12.43
CA LYS A 54 10.46 17.11 -12.50
C LYS A 54 10.58 15.60 -12.28
N GLN A 55 11.67 14.99 -12.76
CA GLN A 55 11.93 13.56 -12.54
C GLN A 55 12.35 13.26 -11.10
N MET A 56 13.03 14.21 -10.44
CA MET A 56 13.55 14.06 -9.07
C MET A 56 12.52 14.40 -7.97
N LYS A 57 11.43 15.10 -8.33
CA LYS A 57 10.46 15.62 -7.36
C LYS A 57 9.87 14.50 -6.49
N GLY A 58 10.12 14.58 -5.18
CA GLY A 58 9.59 13.62 -4.19
C GLY A 58 10.38 12.32 -4.03
N MET A 59 11.45 12.11 -4.82
CA MET A 59 12.35 10.98 -4.63
C MET A 59 13.33 11.23 -3.48
N LYS A 60 13.72 10.17 -2.80
CA LYS A 60 14.78 10.17 -1.79
C LYS A 60 15.86 9.20 -2.18
N SER A 61 17.11 9.40 -1.67
CA SER A 61 18.17 8.42 -1.85
C SER A 61 17.76 7.07 -1.26
N ALA A 62 18.00 6.01 -2.00
CA ALA A 62 17.83 4.64 -1.54
C ALA A 62 19.15 4.01 -1.04
N GLN A 63 20.27 4.68 -1.27
CA GLN A 63 21.61 4.20 -0.87
C GLN A 63 21.78 4.31 0.64
N ALA A 64 22.32 3.27 1.22
CA ALA A 64 22.75 3.21 2.61
C ALA A 64 24.04 2.40 2.71
N ASP A 65 24.75 2.55 3.81
CA ASP A 65 25.92 1.73 4.10
C ASP A 65 25.55 0.24 4.14
N ARG A 66 26.43 -0.64 3.67
CA ARG A 66 26.23 -2.10 3.57
C ARG A 66 25.08 -2.55 2.67
N VAL A 67 24.55 -1.65 1.80
CA VAL A 67 23.48 -1.95 0.85
C VAL A 67 23.98 -1.84 -0.58
N ASN A 68 23.95 -2.95 -1.32
CA ASN A 68 24.41 -3.06 -2.69
C ASN A 68 23.22 -3.22 -3.65
N PHE A 69 23.27 -2.53 -4.79
CA PHE A 69 22.21 -2.59 -5.80
C PHE A 69 22.68 -3.36 -7.03
N SER A 70 21.96 -4.43 -7.37
CA SER A 70 22.09 -5.19 -8.63
C SER A 70 20.79 -5.00 -9.42
N LEU A 71 20.70 -3.88 -10.13
CA LEU A 71 19.48 -3.46 -10.79
C LEU A 71 19.39 -3.99 -12.22
N LEU A 72 18.28 -4.66 -12.53
CA LEU A 72 17.98 -5.27 -13.83
C LEU A 72 17.16 -4.31 -14.69
N GLY A 73 17.62 -4.01 -15.90
CA GLY A 73 16.87 -3.10 -16.79
C GLY A 73 17.74 -2.54 -17.92
N GLU A 74 17.24 -1.49 -18.54
CA GLU A 74 17.96 -0.78 -19.58
C GLU A 74 19.20 -0.10 -18.98
N THR A 75 20.35 -0.34 -19.59
CA THR A 75 21.60 0.39 -19.26
C THR A 75 21.88 1.39 -20.36
N ILE A 76 22.38 2.56 -20.00
CA ILE A 76 22.91 3.52 -20.97
C ILE A 76 24.36 3.13 -21.19
N ASN A 77 24.74 2.92 -22.46
CA ASN A 77 26.12 2.73 -22.87
C ASN A 77 26.92 4.03 -22.73
N ASN A 78 28.25 3.93 -22.76
CA ASN A 78 29.13 5.10 -22.71
C ASN A 78 28.92 6.09 -23.87
N ASP A 79 28.37 5.65 -24.99
CA ASP A 79 28.00 6.44 -26.16
C ASP A 79 26.60 7.08 -26.08
N GLY A 80 25.91 6.92 -24.95
CA GLY A 80 24.55 7.42 -24.74
C GLY A 80 23.43 6.56 -25.34
N SER A 81 23.76 5.47 -26.02
CA SER A 81 22.75 4.53 -26.54
C SER A 81 22.12 3.71 -25.43
N ILE A 82 20.81 3.40 -25.57
CA ILE A 82 20.09 2.57 -24.60
C ILE A 82 20.22 1.11 -25.00
N ASN A 83 20.89 0.30 -24.16
CA ASN A 83 20.84 -1.14 -24.29
C ASN A 83 19.41 -1.65 -24.19
N LYS A 84 19.00 -2.49 -25.14
CA LYS A 84 17.68 -3.15 -25.10
C LYS A 84 17.51 -3.89 -23.77
N LYS A 85 16.28 -3.94 -23.28
CA LYS A 85 15.92 -4.70 -22.07
C LYS A 85 16.58 -6.08 -22.10
N PRO A 86 17.34 -6.47 -21.06
CA PRO A 86 17.89 -7.80 -20.99
C PRO A 86 16.75 -8.82 -21.14
N ASP A 87 16.95 -9.86 -21.91
CA ASP A 87 15.95 -10.89 -22.09
C ASP A 87 15.65 -11.62 -20.76
N GLN A 88 14.61 -12.42 -20.74
CA GLN A 88 14.21 -13.14 -19.52
C GLN A 88 15.28 -14.14 -19.06
N PHE A 89 16.04 -14.70 -20.01
CA PHE A 89 17.12 -15.65 -19.72
C PHE A 89 18.30 -14.96 -19.04
N GLN A 90 18.71 -13.79 -19.51
CA GLN A 90 19.79 -13.00 -18.90
C GLN A 90 19.41 -12.56 -17.48
N LYS A 91 18.15 -12.10 -17.28
CA LYS A 91 17.65 -11.77 -15.94
C LYS A 91 17.70 -12.97 -15.00
N TYR A 92 17.25 -14.13 -15.48
CA TYR A 92 17.26 -15.35 -14.69
C TYR A 92 18.70 -15.77 -14.33
N LYS A 93 19.65 -15.72 -15.27
CA LYS A 93 21.06 -16.02 -15.03
C LYS A 93 21.67 -15.07 -13.97
N ALA A 94 21.36 -13.78 -14.04
CA ALA A 94 21.79 -12.80 -13.05
C ALA A 94 21.25 -13.13 -11.66
N ILE A 95 19.94 -13.39 -11.53
CA ILE A 95 19.32 -13.74 -10.24
C ILE A 95 19.91 -15.04 -9.68
N LYS A 96 20.10 -16.08 -10.52
CA LYS A 96 20.73 -17.34 -10.12
C LYS A 96 22.11 -17.11 -9.51
N ASN A 97 22.94 -16.28 -10.15
CA ASN A 97 24.28 -15.94 -9.66
C ASN A 97 24.23 -15.13 -8.34
N LEU A 98 23.28 -14.21 -8.19
CA LEU A 98 23.09 -13.44 -6.96
C LEU A 98 22.65 -14.33 -5.80
N VAL A 99 21.72 -15.26 -6.03
CA VAL A 99 21.30 -16.23 -5.01
C VAL A 99 22.47 -17.11 -4.59
N SER A 100 23.34 -17.57 -5.54
CA SER A 100 24.48 -18.41 -5.19
C SER A 100 25.49 -17.71 -4.26
N LYS A 101 25.64 -16.38 -4.39
CA LYS A 101 26.56 -15.54 -3.60
C LYS A 101 25.97 -15.05 -2.29
N SER A 102 24.68 -15.32 -2.01
CA SER A 102 23.98 -14.86 -0.82
C SER A 102 23.77 -16.02 0.16
N ASP A 103 23.74 -15.74 1.45
CA ASP A 103 23.48 -16.74 2.48
C ASP A 103 22.02 -17.13 2.54
N CYS A 104 21.14 -16.19 2.28
CA CYS A 104 19.69 -16.35 2.27
C CYS A 104 18.99 -15.35 1.35
N VAL A 105 17.68 -15.55 1.16
CA VAL A 105 16.85 -14.69 0.29
C VAL A 105 15.66 -14.12 1.07
N ILE A 106 15.38 -12.85 0.87
CA ILE A 106 14.11 -12.20 1.24
C ILE A 106 13.41 -11.78 -0.05
N ALA A 107 12.23 -12.34 -0.33
CA ALA A 107 11.44 -11.99 -1.49
C ALA A 107 10.17 -11.24 -1.08
N ARG A 108 9.99 -10.02 -1.60
CA ARG A 108 8.78 -9.24 -1.37
C ARG A 108 7.77 -9.51 -2.48
N LEU A 109 6.62 -10.08 -2.13
CA LEU A 109 5.63 -10.64 -3.05
C LEU A 109 4.28 -9.89 -3.01
N PRO A 110 3.58 -9.78 -4.18
CA PRO A 110 3.87 -10.40 -5.47
C PRO A 110 4.99 -9.70 -6.25
N SER A 111 5.86 -10.48 -6.91
CA SER A 111 6.98 -9.96 -7.69
C SER A 111 7.56 -11.07 -8.57
N ILE A 112 7.75 -10.82 -9.87
CA ILE A 112 8.38 -11.77 -10.81
C ILE A 112 9.84 -12.04 -10.41
N ILE A 113 10.60 -10.98 -10.09
CA ILE A 113 11.97 -11.08 -9.58
C ILE A 113 11.99 -11.87 -8.28
N GLY A 114 11.02 -11.60 -7.38
CA GLY A 114 10.86 -12.34 -6.13
C GLY A 114 10.60 -13.84 -6.37
N TYR A 115 9.71 -14.18 -7.31
CA TYR A 115 9.45 -15.60 -7.65
C TYR A 115 10.67 -16.29 -8.24
N MET A 116 11.44 -15.62 -9.11
CA MET A 116 12.69 -16.15 -9.65
C MET A 116 13.72 -16.39 -8.54
N ALA A 117 13.83 -15.47 -7.59
CA ALA A 117 14.74 -15.62 -6.44
C ALA A 117 14.31 -16.77 -5.51
N CYS A 118 13.00 -16.89 -5.19
CA CYS A 118 12.48 -18.04 -4.43
C CYS A 118 12.75 -19.38 -5.13
N ARG A 119 12.52 -19.45 -6.45
CA ARG A 119 12.81 -20.66 -7.26
C ARG A 119 14.27 -21.07 -7.15
N GLU A 120 15.19 -20.11 -7.28
CA GLU A 120 16.61 -20.38 -7.19
C GLU A 120 17.06 -20.71 -5.76
N ALA A 121 16.47 -20.10 -4.74
CA ALA A 121 16.72 -20.45 -3.35
C ALA A 121 16.34 -21.91 -3.07
N ILE A 122 15.18 -22.36 -3.54
CA ILE A 122 14.75 -23.77 -3.42
C ILE A 122 15.75 -24.70 -4.13
N LYS A 123 16.15 -24.39 -5.39
CA LYS A 123 17.08 -25.21 -6.18
C LYS A 123 18.47 -25.31 -5.57
N GLN A 124 18.91 -24.26 -4.88
CA GLN A 124 20.24 -24.15 -4.27
C GLN A 124 20.22 -24.49 -2.78
N HIS A 125 19.09 -25.02 -2.28
CA HIS A 125 18.88 -25.39 -0.86
C HIS A 125 19.15 -24.26 0.11
N LYS A 126 18.89 -23.01 -0.30
CA LYS A 126 19.05 -21.84 0.57
C LYS A 126 17.74 -21.51 1.29
N LYS A 127 17.84 -21.13 2.55
CA LYS A 127 16.69 -20.67 3.32
C LYS A 127 16.20 -19.34 2.76
N TYR A 128 14.87 -19.18 2.67
CA TYR A 128 14.28 -17.93 2.24
C TYR A 128 13.08 -17.52 3.05
N ALA A 129 12.90 -16.22 3.17
CA ALA A 129 11.73 -15.58 3.75
C ALA A 129 10.95 -14.81 2.68
N VAL A 130 9.65 -14.66 2.90
CA VAL A 130 8.80 -13.85 2.03
C VAL A 130 8.09 -12.74 2.79
N GLU A 131 8.03 -11.54 2.21
CA GLU A 131 7.14 -10.46 2.63
C GLU A 131 5.90 -10.48 1.74
N VAL A 132 4.76 -10.82 2.29
CA VAL A 132 3.48 -10.91 1.58
C VAL A 132 2.73 -9.58 1.73
N VAL A 133 2.84 -8.70 0.73
CA VAL A 133 2.39 -7.30 0.83
C VAL A 133 1.10 -6.99 0.07
N ALA A 134 0.70 -7.86 -0.86
CA ALA A 134 -0.53 -7.72 -1.64
C ALA A 134 -1.02 -9.07 -2.16
N CYS A 135 -2.26 -9.09 -2.64
CA CYS A 135 -2.84 -10.26 -3.29
C CYS A 135 -2.47 -10.28 -4.79
N ALA A 136 -1.79 -11.32 -5.27
CA ALA A 136 -1.41 -11.46 -6.68
C ALA A 136 -2.62 -11.54 -7.61
N TRP A 137 -3.70 -12.22 -7.18
CA TRP A 137 -4.96 -12.26 -7.93
C TRP A 137 -5.54 -10.87 -8.11
N ASP A 138 -5.78 -10.14 -7.02
CA ASP A 138 -6.42 -8.81 -7.06
C ASP A 138 -5.57 -7.82 -7.85
N SER A 139 -4.24 -7.89 -7.72
CA SER A 139 -3.30 -7.05 -8.45
C SER A 139 -3.44 -7.22 -9.97
N ASN A 140 -3.61 -8.44 -10.45
CA ASN A 140 -3.81 -8.68 -11.89
C ASN A 140 -5.26 -8.38 -12.32
N TRP A 141 -6.25 -8.78 -11.53
CA TRP A 141 -7.66 -8.66 -11.90
C TRP A 141 -8.12 -7.20 -12.05
N TYR A 142 -7.67 -6.32 -11.14
CA TYR A 142 -8.10 -4.91 -11.11
C TYR A 142 -7.14 -3.93 -11.79
N HIS A 143 -5.96 -4.38 -12.24
CA HIS A 143 -5.00 -3.52 -12.95
C HIS A 143 -5.44 -3.16 -14.37
N GLY A 144 -6.51 -3.79 -14.88
CA GLY A 144 -7.06 -3.54 -16.21
C GLY A 144 -6.45 -4.44 -17.31
N GLY A 145 -7.17 -4.51 -18.44
CA GLY A 145 -6.78 -5.31 -19.59
C GLY A 145 -7.15 -6.80 -19.47
N LYS A 146 -7.51 -7.40 -20.62
CA LYS A 146 -7.93 -8.82 -20.69
C LYS A 146 -6.81 -9.79 -20.30
N ILE A 147 -5.59 -9.50 -20.71
CA ILE A 147 -4.40 -10.33 -20.43
C ILE A 147 -4.15 -10.43 -18.93
N ASN A 148 -4.19 -9.29 -18.22
CA ASN A 148 -4.00 -9.28 -16.77
C ASN A 148 -5.05 -10.11 -16.03
N LYS A 149 -6.31 -10.08 -16.49
CA LYS A 149 -7.37 -10.91 -15.90
C LYS A 149 -7.12 -12.41 -16.10
N ILE A 150 -6.64 -12.81 -17.29
CA ILE A 150 -6.24 -14.21 -17.57
C ILE A 150 -5.07 -14.61 -16.67
N MET A 151 -4.10 -13.73 -16.47
CA MET A 151 -2.94 -13.98 -15.62
C MET A 151 -3.23 -13.98 -14.12
N ALA A 152 -4.43 -13.57 -13.68
CA ALA A 152 -4.77 -13.53 -12.26
C ALA A 152 -4.72 -14.91 -11.61
N LEU A 153 -5.27 -15.93 -12.26
CA LEU A 153 -5.31 -17.30 -11.72
C LEU A 153 -3.91 -17.94 -11.66
N PRO A 154 -3.10 -17.94 -12.74
CA PRO A 154 -1.72 -18.41 -12.65
C PRO A 154 -0.90 -17.69 -11.58
N SER A 155 -1.00 -16.37 -11.50
CA SER A 155 -0.27 -15.57 -10.51
C SER A 155 -0.65 -15.92 -9.07
N PHE A 156 -1.93 -16.23 -8.83
CA PHE A 156 -2.39 -16.70 -7.53
C PHE A 156 -1.70 -18.01 -7.11
N PHE A 157 -1.68 -19.00 -8.00
CA PHE A 157 -1.08 -20.31 -7.69
C PHE A 157 0.45 -20.23 -7.57
N VAL A 158 1.11 -19.45 -8.40
CA VAL A 158 2.55 -19.21 -8.32
C VAL A 158 2.92 -18.59 -6.96
N MET A 159 2.21 -17.53 -6.56
CA MET A 159 2.45 -16.91 -5.27
C MET A 159 2.16 -17.86 -4.12
N LYS A 160 1.04 -18.60 -4.18
CA LYS A 160 0.66 -19.58 -3.16
C LYS A 160 1.73 -20.67 -3.01
N HIS A 161 2.30 -21.14 -4.11
CA HIS A 161 3.40 -22.12 -4.10
C HIS A 161 4.61 -21.58 -3.34
N TYR A 162 5.14 -20.41 -3.72
CA TYR A 162 6.36 -19.90 -3.09
C TYR A 162 6.15 -19.47 -1.63
N VAL A 163 4.99 -18.93 -1.28
CA VAL A 163 4.67 -18.60 0.12
C VAL A 163 4.54 -19.87 0.96
N LYS A 164 3.89 -20.91 0.44
CA LYS A 164 3.71 -22.19 1.14
C LYS A 164 5.04 -22.84 1.54
N HIS A 165 6.04 -22.79 0.66
CA HIS A 165 7.35 -23.43 0.84
C HIS A 165 8.40 -22.53 1.51
N ALA A 166 8.06 -21.28 1.84
CA ALA A 166 8.98 -20.38 2.54
C ALA A 166 9.26 -20.87 3.96
N ASN A 167 10.50 -20.73 4.42
CA ASN A 167 10.88 -21.00 5.79
C ASN A 167 10.20 -20.01 6.76
N PHE A 168 10.05 -18.76 6.31
CA PHE A 168 9.46 -17.67 7.06
C PHE A 168 8.57 -16.81 6.14
N ALA A 169 7.41 -16.36 6.64
CA ALA A 169 6.54 -15.44 5.92
C ALA A 169 6.03 -14.33 6.84
N ILE A 170 6.28 -13.07 6.47
CA ILE A 170 5.71 -11.92 7.16
C ILE A 170 4.61 -11.29 6.30
N TYR A 171 3.46 -11.05 6.91
CA TYR A 171 2.28 -10.54 6.22
C TYR A 171 1.94 -9.13 6.70
N VAL A 172 1.44 -8.32 5.78
CA VAL A 172 0.95 -6.97 6.12
C VAL A 172 -0.48 -6.96 6.68
N THR A 173 -1.20 -8.08 6.57
CA THR A 173 -2.57 -8.25 7.10
C THR A 173 -2.58 -9.28 8.21
N ASP A 174 -3.61 -9.25 9.07
CA ASP A 174 -3.75 -10.20 10.18
C ASP A 174 -4.35 -11.54 9.70
N HIS A 175 -5.24 -11.52 8.70
CA HIS A 175 -5.97 -12.72 8.25
C HIS A 175 -6.04 -12.89 6.74
N PHE A 176 -6.33 -11.83 5.98
CA PHE A 176 -6.68 -11.91 4.55
C PHE A 176 -5.60 -12.59 3.70
N LEU A 177 -4.36 -12.12 3.78
CA LEU A 177 -3.26 -12.68 2.97
C LEU A 177 -2.81 -14.06 3.48
N GLN A 178 -2.83 -14.29 4.79
CA GLN A 178 -2.50 -15.59 5.40
C GLN A 178 -3.46 -16.69 4.96
N HIS A 179 -4.76 -16.37 4.88
CA HIS A 179 -5.76 -17.33 4.40
C HIS A 179 -5.58 -17.65 2.92
N ARG A 180 -5.29 -16.64 2.10
CA ARG A 180 -5.09 -16.82 0.66
C ARG A 180 -3.77 -17.49 0.30
N TYR A 181 -2.72 -17.15 1.01
CA TYR A 181 -1.34 -17.59 0.77
C TYR A 181 -0.74 -18.16 2.07
N PRO A 182 -1.19 -19.35 2.52
CA PRO A 182 -0.69 -19.95 3.74
C PRO A 182 0.78 -20.34 3.61
N CYS A 183 1.57 -20.13 4.66
CA CYS A 183 2.96 -20.57 4.78
C CYS A 183 3.04 -21.78 5.72
N ASN A 184 3.85 -22.77 5.36
CA ASN A 184 4.14 -23.92 6.24
C ASN A 184 5.22 -23.61 7.28
N GLY A 185 6.06 -22.60 7.02
CA GLY A 185 7.10 -22.16 7.94
C GLY A 185 6.59 -21.20 9.02
N LYS A 186 7.52 -20.50 9.68
CA LYS A 186 7.17 -19.49 10.70
C LYS A 186 6.48 -18.29 10.09
N LYS A 187 5.49 -17.75 10.80
CA LYS A 187 4.66 -16.64 10.34
C LYS A 187 4.85 -15.44 11.26
N GLY A 188 4.88 -14.25 10.67
CA GLY A 188 4.87 -12.96 11.36
C GLY A 188 3.85 -12.00 10.75
N ILE A 189 3.49 -10.99 11.51
CA ILE A 189 2.58 -9.92 11.07
C ILE A 189 3.24 -8.58 11.36
N ALA A 190 3.45 -7.80 10.31
CA ALA A 190 3.87 -6.40 10.45
C ALA A 190 3.42 -5.60 9.23
N SER A 191 2.52 -4.67 9.46
CA SER A 191 2.07 -3.74 8.42
C SER A 191 3.24 -2.91 7.86
N ASN A 192 3.21 -2.64 6.56
CA ASN A 192 4.11 -1.64 5.96
C ASN A 192 3.66 -0.20 6.22
N VAL A 193 2.44 -0.05 6.72
CA VAL A 193 1.91 1.22 7.17
C VAL A 193 2.23 1.35 8.65
N SER A 194 3.02 2.34 8.99
CA SER A 194 3.23 2.78 10.37
C SER A 194 2.75 4.21 10.50
N ILE A 195 2.13 4.51 11.61
CA ILE A 195 1.77 5.86 12.02
C ILE A 195 2.61 6.23 13.25
N ASP A 196 2.84 7.51 13.43
CA ASP A 196 3.35 8.02 14.69
C ASP A 196 2.25 7.89 15.76
N ALA A 197 2.64 7.87 17.03
CA ALA A 197 1.67 7.94 18.11
C ALA A 197 0.87 9.24 17.97
N VAL A 198 -0.45 9.13 18.06
CA VAL A 198 -1.35 10.28 17.98
C VAL A 198 -1.93 10.51 19.37
N GLU A 199 -1.77 11.73 19.87
CA GLU A 199 -2.26 12.15 21.18
C GLU A 199 -3.77 11.99 21.28
N HIS A 200 -4.27 11.63 22.47
CA HIS A 200 -5.72 11.43 22.70
C HIS A 200 -6.53 12.69 22.45
N GLU A 201 -5.92 13.87 22.63
CA GLU A 201 -6.52 15.17 22.33
C GLU A 201 -7.06 15.28 20.90
N VAL A 202 -6.45 14.58 19.95
CA VAL A 202 -6.92 14.53 18.55
C VAL A 202 -8.29 13.86 18.45
N LEU A 203 -8.50 12.78 19.21
CA LEU A 203 -9.79 12.12 19.29
C LEU A 203 -10.82 13.01 20.01
N ASP A 204 -10.44 13.68 21.08
CA ASP A 204 -11.34 14.58 21.84
C ASP A 204 -11.82 15.73 20.95
N LYS A 205 -10.91 16.39 20.22
CA LYS A 205 -11.25 17.41 19.22
C LYS A 205 -12.21 16.89 18.13
N ARG A 206 -11.98 15.66 17.67
CA ARG A 206 -12.87 15.00 16.68
C ARG A 206 -14.27 14.78 17.24
N ILE A 207 -14.37 14.31 18.48
CA ILE A 207 -15.65 14.07 19.14
C ILE A 207 -16.40 15.39 19.37
N ASP A 208 -15.72 16.42 19.79
CA ASP A 208 -16.33 17.72 20.02
C ASP A 208 -16.78 18.37 18.70
N HIS A 209 -16.00 18.21 17.63
CA HIS A 209 -16.42 18.61 16.29
C HIS A 209 -17.71 17.88 15.87
N ILE A 210 -17.78 16.55 16.01
CA ILE A 210 -18.99 15.77 15.65
C ILE A 210 -20.20 16.23 16.48
N LYS A 211 -20.04 16.49 17.77
CA LYS A 211 -21.13 16.99 18.63
C LYS A 211 -21.63 18.37 18.16
N SER A 212 -20.73 19.24 17.73
CA SER A 212 -21.06 20.61 17.31
C SER A 212 -21.78 20.68 15.97
N LEU A 213 -21.62 19.69 15.07
CA LEU A 213 -22.26 19.67 13.76
C LEU A 213 -23.77 19.89 13.86
N LYS A 214 -24.31 20.83 13.08
CA LYS A 214 -25.75 21.06 12.91
C LYS A 214 -26.21 20.40 11.62
N HIS A 215 -27.52 20.18 11.48
CA HIS A 215 -28.07 19.61 10.26
C HIS A 215 -27.90 20.52 9.03
N SER A 216 -27.70 21.81 9.25
CA SER A 216 -27.38 22.79 8.21
C SER A 216 -25.93 22.80 7.81
N ASP A 217 -25.04 22.20 8.59
CA ASP A 217 -23.61 22.25 8.35
C ASP A 217 -23.24 21.27 7.24
N LYS A 218 -22.23 21.66 6.47
CA LYS A 218 -21.73 20.85 5.37
C LYS A 218 -20.91 19.66 5.90
N ILE A 219 -21.20 18.45 5.42
CA ILE A 219 -20.41 17.24 5.71
C ILE A 219 -19.33 17.06 4.65
N ILE A 220 -18.08 16.89 5.07
CA ILE A 220 -16.94 16.74 4.19
C ILE A 220 -16.53 15.26 4.13
N PHE A 221 -16.77 14.65 2.97
CA PHE A 221 -16.30 13.30 2.66
C PHE A 221 -14.91 13.33 2.04
N GLY A 222 -14.06 12.37 2.37
CA GLY A 222 -12.72 12.25 1.81
C GLY A 222 -12.50 10.94 1.05
N ILE A 223 -11.72 11.00 -0.04
CA ILE A 223 -11.13 9.84 -0.72
C ILE A 223 -9.65 10.10 -0.95
N VAL A 224 -8.83 9.08 -0.65
CA VAL A 224 -7.37 9.13 -0.89
C VAL A 224 -6.98 8.08 -1.91
N GLY A 225 -6.43 8.52 -3.04
CA GLY A 225 -5.90 7.59 -4.04
C GLY A 225 -5.70 8.19 -5.42
N PRO A 226 -4.86 7.56 -6.27
CA PRO A 226 -4.59 8.05 -7.62
C PRO A 226 -5.86 8.13 -8.46
N LEU A 227 -6.03 9.22 -9.20
CA LEU A 227 -7.21 9.49 -10.01
C LEU A 227 -7.23 8.72 -11.34
N HIS A 228 -6.07 8.28 -11.83
CA HIS A 228 -5.94 7.54 -13.09
C HIS A 228 -6.32 6.05 -12.98
N VAL A 229 -6.57 5.55 -11.76
CA VAL A 229 -6.95 4.14 -11.54
C VAL A 229 -8.43 4.00 -11.17
N ASN A 230 -9.01 2.83 -11.49
CA ASN A 230 -10.43 2.56 -11.18
C ASN A 230 -10.60 1.90 -9.81
N PHE A 231 -9.58 1.21 -9.33
CA PHE A 231 -9.69 0.34 -8.17
C PHE A 231 -9.78 1.08 -6.81
N LYS A 232 -9.58 2.41 -6.78
CA LYS A 232 -9.79 3.21 -5.56
C LYS A 232 -11.25 3.55 -5.28
N GLY A 233 -12.15 3.24 -6.23
CA GLY A 233 -13.59 3.28 -6.01
C GLY A 233 -14.24 4.66 -6.10
N HIS A 234 -13.57 5.67 -6.71
CA HIS A 234 -14.17 7.01 -6.92
C HIS A 234 -15.56 6.92 -7.55
N LYS A 235 -15.74 6.02 -8.55
CA LYS A 235 -17.07 5.78 -9.16
C LYS A 235 -18.11 5.38 -8.13
N THR A 236 -17.78 4.44 -7.25
CA THR A 236 -18.71 3.92 -6.23
C THR A 236 -19.13 5.03 -5.26
N ALA A 237 -18.17 5.87 -4.81
CA ALA A 237 -18.45 6.99 -3.93
C ALA A 237 -19.33 8.05 -4.59
N ILE A 238 -19.02 8.46 -5.83
CA ILE A 238 -19.78 9.46 -6.59
C ILE A 238 -21.23 8.98 -6.76
N LEU A 239 -21.46 7.71 -7.16
CA LEU A 239 -22.79 7.16 -7.32
C LEU A 239 -23.55 7.05 -6.00
N ALA A 240 -22.88 6.66 -4.91
CA ALA A 240 -23.48 6.58 -3.58
C ALA A 240 -23.93 7.95 -3.06
N LEU A 241 -23.08 8.97 -3.16
CA LEU A 241 -23.38 10.33 -2.73
C LEU A 241 -24.47 10.98 -3.59
N SER A 242 -24.47 10.75 -4.92
CA SER A 242 -25.55 11.22 -5.79
C SER A 242 -26.91 10.68 -5.36
N LYS A 243 -26.98 9.43 -4.92
CA LYS A 243 -28.22 8.84 -4.38
C LYS A 243 -28.57 9.35 -2.99
N ALA A 244 -27.58 9.63 -2.15
CA ALA A 244 -27.76 10.08 -0.79
C ALA A 244 -28.16 11.56 -0.67
N LYS A 245 -27.85 12.39 -1.67
CA LYS A 245 -27.86 13.85 -1.61
C LYS A 245 -29.11 14.51 -1.02
N ASN A 246 -30.30 13.90 -1.23
CA ASN A 246 -31.56 14.44 -0.73
C ASN A 246 -31.90 13.97 0.69
N ASN A 247 -31.08 13.06 1.27
CA ASN A 247 -31.31 12.44 2.58
C ASN A 247 -30.20 12.73 3.60
N ILE A 248 -29.25 13.60 3.22
CA ILE A 248 -28.14 14.03 4.08
C ILE A 248 -28.00 15.57 4.02
N PRO A 249 -27.33 16.20 4.99
CA PRO A 249 -26.97 17.63 4.94
C PRO A 249 -26.20 17.98 3.66
N PRO A 250 -26.03 19.28 3.36
CA PRO A 250 -25.11 19.72 2.31
C PRO A 250 -23.76 19.03 2.47
N PHE A 251 -23.10 18.69 1.35
CA PHE A 251 -21.85 17.94 1.44
C PHE A 251 -20.82 18.36 0.38
N GLU A 252 -19.57 18.03 0.65
CA GLU A 252 -18.47 18.02 -0.31
C GLU A 252 -17.83 16.64 -0.35
N LEU A 253 -17.40 16.20 -1.53
CA LEU A 253 -16.50 15.07 -1.72
C LEU A 253 -15.12 15.60 -2.12
N ARG A 254 -14.16 15.50 -1.24
CA ARG A 254 -12.78 15.93 -1.47
C ARG A 254 -11.90 14.74 -1.80
N CYS A 255 -11.08 14.87 -2.86
CA CYS A 255 -10.25 13.79 -3.36
C CYS A 255 -8.79 14.25 -3.41
N ILE A 256 -7.88 13.50 -2.73
CA ILE A 256 -6.43 13.70 -2.88
C ILE A 256 -5.79 12.52 -3.62
N GLY A 257 -4.89 12.86 -4.54
CA GLY A 257 -4.15 11.88 -5.32
C GLY A 257 -3.67 12.41 -6.66
N ALA A 258 -2.69 11.73 -7.24
CA ALA A 258 -2.15 12.07 -8.55
C ALA A 258 -3.07 11.62 -9.68
N GLY A 259 -3.09 12.36 -10.77
CA GLY A 259 -3.80 12.01 -12.01
C GLY A 259 -4.77 13.08 -12.48
N ASP A 260 -5.31 12.91 -13.70
CA ASP A 260 -6.29 13.80 -14.28
C ASP A 260 -7.69 13.53 -13.70
N PRO A 261 -8.36 14.54 -13.12
CA PRO A 261 -9.68 14.40 -12.52
C PRO A 261 -10.83 14.38 -13.53
N LYS A 262 -10.61 14.73 -14.80
CA LYS A 262 -11.65 15.01 -15.81
C LYS A 262 -12.74 13.94 -15.85
N ARG A 263 -12.38 12.66 -15.86
CA ARG A 263 -13.37 11.56 -15.94
C ARG A 263 -14.30 11.49 -14.73
N TRP A 264 -13.76 11.82 -13.54
CA TRP A 264 -14.54 11.81 -12.30
C TRP A 264 -15.43 13.03 -12.19
N GLN A 265 -14.92 14.19 -12.60
CA GLN A 265 -15.71 15.41 -12.71
C GLN A 265 -16.87 15.23 -13.69
N GLN A 266 -16.61 14.64 -14.87
CA GLN A 266 -17.65 14.36 -15.86
C GLN A 266 -18.70 13.38 -15.32
N LEU A 267 -18.28 12.35 -14.61
CA LEU A 267 -19.22 11.42 -13.96
C LEU A 267 -20.07 12.15 -12.92
N ALA A 268 -19.46 12.98 -12.07
CA ALA A 268 -20.19 13.75 -11.04
C ALA A 268 -21.21 14.71 -11.65
N ASN A 269 -20.84 15.40 -12.74
CA ASN A 269 -21.76 16.25 -13.50
C ASN A 269 -22.96 15.46 -14.03
N ASN A 270 -22.71 14.30 -14.64
CA ASN A 270 -23.76 13.45 -15.23
C ASN A 270 -24.75 12.91 -14.18
N VAL A 271 -24.34 12.78 -12.90
CA VAL A 271 -25.22 12.32 -11.83
C VAL A 271 -25.69 13.44 -10.88
N GLY A 272 -25.46 14.71 -11.27
CA GLY A 272 -26.00 15.89 -10.61
C GLY A 272 -25.36 16.24 -9.26
N ILE A 273 -24.05 15.96 -9.09
CA ILE A 273 -23.24 16.38 -7.92
C ILE A 273 -21.90 17.00 -8.34
N GLY A 274 -21.82 17.58 -9.55
CA GLY A 274 -20.59 18.13 -10.10
C GLY A 274 -20.02 19.28 -9.27
N GLU A 275 -20.86 20.09 -8.66
CA GLU A 275 -20.46 21.20 -7.79
C GLU A 275 -20.05 20.75 -6.37
N ASN A 276 -20.33 19.49 -6.03
CA ASN A 276 -19.99 18.95 -4.70
C ASN A 276 -18.65 18.20 -4.69
N ILE A 277 -17.96 18.01 -5.83
CA ILE A 277 -16.71 17.26 -5.89
C ILE A 277 -15.50 18.18 -6.11
N PHE A 278 -14.47 17.97 -5.31
CA PHE A 278 -13.24 18.77 -5.34
C PHE A 278 -12.01 17.84 -5.42
N PHE A 279 -11.03 18.26 -6.20
CA PHE A 279 -9.78 17.51 -6.39
C PHE A 279 -8.61 18.37 -5.89
N ASP A 280 -8.12 18.02 -4.70
CA ASP A 280 -7.09 18.79 -4.00
C ASP A 280 -5.66 18.47 -4.46
N GLY A 281 -5.54 17.59 -5.48
CA GLY A 281 -4.26 17.22 -6.07
C GLY A 281 -3.45 16.24 -5.22
N LEU A 282 -2.14 16.17 -5.47
CA LEU A 282 -1.23 15.32 -4.73
C LEU A 282 -0.64 16.06 -3.54
N LEU A 283 -0.88 15.58 -2.35
CA LEU A 283 -0.26 16.07 -1.12
C LEU A 283 1.01 15.29 -0.78
N LYS A 284 1.98 15.97 -0.17
CA LYS A 284 3.16 15.32 0.41
C LYS A 284 2.74 14.52 1.64
N SER A 285 3.26 13.29 1.76
CA SER A 285 2.98 12.43 2.92
C SER A 285 3.43 13.07 4.25
N GLY A 286 2.80 12.66 5.34
CA GLY A 286 3.02 13.22 6.68
C GLY A 286 2.06 14.35 7.00
N LYS A 287 2.54 15.44 7.62
CA LYS A 287 1.71 16.53 8.12
C LYS A 287 0.68 17.09 7.11
N PRO A 288 1.01 17.36 5.83
CA PRO A 288 0.01 17.87 4.87
C PRO A 288 -1.20 16.93 4.67
N VAL A 289 -0.98 15.61 4.69
CA VAL A 289 -2.08 14.63 4.61
C VAL A 289 -2.85 14.59 5.92
N ALA A 290 -2.17 14.67 7.07
CA ALA A 290 -2.82 14.71 8.36
C ALA A 290 -3.71 15.96 8.51
N ASP A 291 -3.20 17.14 8.14
CA ASP A 291 -3.94 18.40 8.17
C ASP A 291 -5.17 18.36 7.22
N TRP A 292 -5.03 17.72 6.05
CA TRP A 292 -6.16 17.51 5.16
C TRP A 292 -7.20 16.57 5.77
N MET A 293 -6.76 15.48 6.42
CA MET A 293 -7.64 14.52 7.10
C MET A 293 -8.37 15.16 8.27
N ASP A 294 -7.77 16.10 8.98
CA ASP A 294 -8.43 16.80 10.10
C ASP A 294 -9.65 17.61 9.64
N ASN A 295 -9.69 18.01 8.38
CA ASN A 295 -10.81 18.71 7.75
C ASN A 295 -11.82 17.77 7.07
N ILE A 296 -11.70 16.44 7.21
CA ILE A 296 -12.63 15.46 6.68
C ILE A 296 -13.51 14.92 7.81
N ASP A 297 -14.82 14.86 7.60
CA ASP A 297 -15.78 14.30 8.56
C ASP A 297 -15.91 12.79 8.44
N ILE A 298 -15.92 12.27 7.20
CA ILE A 298 -16.05 10.84 6.92
C ILE A 298 -15.10 10.46 5.78
N LEU A 299 -14.27 9.44 6.01
CA LEU A 299 -13.42 8.89 4.95
C LEU A 299 -14.13 7.72 4.26
N LEU A 300 -14.15 7.75 2.92
CA LEU A 300 -14.68 6.69 2.08
C LEU A 300 -13.53 5.87 1.48
N ILE A 301 -13.54 4.55 1.69
CA ILE A 301 -12.57 3.60 1.11
C ILE A 301 -13.32 2.52 0.31
N PRO A 302 -14.04 2.87 -0.78
CA PRO A 302 -14.82 1.91 -1.57
C PRO A 302 -13.93 1.16 -2.58
N SER A 303 -12.71 0.82 -2.17
CA SER A 303 -11.67 0.25 -3.01
C SER A 303 -12.00 -1.16 -3.48
N LEU A 304 -11.66 -1.47 -4.75
CA LEU A 304 -11.80 -2.81 -5.32
C LEU A 304 -10.59 -3.70 -5.04
N GLN A 305 -9.46 -3.07 -4.73
CA GLN A 305 -8.20 -3.74 -4.45
C GLN A 305 -7.43 -3.00 -3.35
N GLU A 306 -7.07 -3.72 -2.30
CA GLU A 306 -6.17 -3.25 -1.24
C GLU A 306 -5.32 -4.42 -0.72
N GLY A 307 -4.12 -4.08 -0.20
CA GLY A 307 -3.45 -4.93 0.78
C GLY A 307 -3.94 -4.54 2.17
N LEU A 308 -3.21 -3.66 2.85
CA LEU A 308 -3.67 -2.94 4.02
C LEU A 308 -3.60 -1.43 3.70
N PRO A 309 -4.75 -0.71 3.62
CA PRO A 309 -4.76 0.66 3.11
C PRO A 309 -4.19 1.66 4.13
N ARG A 310 -3.09 2.33 3.74
CA ARG A 310 -2.44 3.35 4.56
C ARG A 310 -3.41 4.45 4.95
N ALA A 311 -4.10 5.03 3.97
CA ALA A 311 -5.00 6.15 4.18
C ALA A 311 -6.12 5.85 5.20
N LEU A 312 -6.57 4.59 5.27
CA LEU A 312 -7.56 4.20 6.27
C LEU A 312 -6.96 4.22 7.68
N ILE A 313 -5.77 3.67 7.86
CA ILE A 313 -5.09 3.65 9.18
C ILE A 313 -4.76 5.08 9.63
N GLU A 314 -4.27 5.92 8.72
CA GLU A 314 -4.00 7.33 8.98
C GLU A 314 -5.28 8.08 9.40
N ALA A 315 -6.41 7.87 8.72
CA ALA A 315 -7.69 8.47 9.10
C ALA A 315 -8.22 7.94 10.44
N MET A 316 -8.13 6.63 10.66
CA MET A 316 -8.53 5.99 11.91
C MET A 316 -7.73 6.54 13.10
N SER A 317 -6.44 6.80 12.95
CA SER A 317 -5.61 7.38 14.02
C SER A 317 -6.02 8.79 14.40
N ARG A 318 -6.77 9.48 13.56
CA ARG A 318 -7.34 10.80 13.81
C ARG A 318 -8.82 10.75 14.24
N GLY A 319 -9.31 9.53 14.56
CA GLY A 319 -10.69 9.32 14.96
C GLY A 319 -11.71 9.64 13.86
N ILE A 320 -11.34 9.61 12.59
CA ILE A 320 -12.29 9.90 11.50
C ILE A 320 -13.22 8.69 11.31
N PRO A 321 -14.56 8.88 11.31
CA PRO A 321 -15.50 7.86 10.88
C PRO A 321 -15.19 7.39 9.45
N CYS A 322 -15.22 6.07 9.22
CA CYS A 322 -14.81 5.49 7.94
C CYS A 322 -15.84 4.48 7.42
N LEU A 323 -16.11 4.51 6.11
CA LEU A 323 -16.91 3.50 5.40
C LEU A 323 -16.04 2.83 4.35
N GLY A 324 -16.03 1.49 4.31
CA GLY A 324 -15.10 0.74 3.47
C GLY A 324 -15.72 -0.42 2.71
N ALA A 325 -15.06 -0.82 1.61
CA ALA A 325 -15.44 -2.04 0.90
C ALA A 325 -14.83 -3.29 1.55
N ILE A 326 -15.52 -4.43 1.45
CA ILE A 326 -15.00 -5.74 1.84
C ILE A 326 -13.89 -6.14 0.85
N THR A 327 -12.68 -5.60 1.08
CA THR A 327 -11.53 -5.71 0.17
C THR A 327 -10.21 -5.77 0.95
N GLY A 328 -9.39 -6.76 0.66
CA GLY A 328 -8.06 -6.88 1.26
C GLY A 328 -8.12 -6.89 2.79
N GLY A 329 -7.32 -6.04 3.41
CA GLY A 329 -7.26 -5.87 4.87
C GLY A 329 -8.27 -4.88 5.45
N ILE A 330 -9.19 -4.30 4.66
CA ILE A 330 -10.19 -3.36 5.20
C ILE A 330 -11.08 -4.02 6.28
N PRO A 331 -11.58 -5.27 6.10
CA PRO A 331 -12.44 -5.90 7.10
C PRO A 331 -11.77 -6.18 8.47
N GLN A 332 -10.46 -6.19 8.55
CA GLN A 332 -9.76 -6.31 9.83
C GLN A 332 -9.60 -4.96 10.57
N LEU A 333 -9.83 -3.86 9.86
CA LEU A 333 -9.70 -2.49 10.36
C LEU A 333 -11.03 -1.92 10.84
N LEU A 334 -12.12 -2.15 10.10
CA LEU A 334 -13.43 -1.59 10.35
C LEU A 334 -14.42 -2.65 10.86
N ASN A 335 -15.37 -2.21 11.70
CA ASN A 335 -16.50 -3.05 12.10
C ASN A 335 -17.36 -3.39 10.86
N ASN A 336 -17.92 -4.61 10.82
CA ASN A 336 -18.71 -5.11 9.70
C ASN A 336 -19.89 -4.21 9.29
N LYS A 337 -20.47 -3.46 10.22
CA LYS A 337 -21.58 -2.54 9.94
C LYS A 337 -21.17 -1.33 9.07
N TYR A 338 -19.88 -1.01 9.01
CA TYR A 338 -19.31 0.05 8.17
C TYR A 338 -18.76 -0.48 6.84
N LEU A 339 -19.09 -1.73 6.50
CA LEU A 339 -18.58 -2.41 5.32
C LEU A 339 -19.67 -2.67 4.29
N HIS A 340 -19.29 -2.49 3.01
CA HIS A 340 -20.15 -2.81 1.85
C HIS A 340 -19.39 -3.71 0.86
N LYS A 341 -20.12 -4.44 0.02
CA LYS A 341 -19.51 -5.23 -1.06
C LYS A 341 -18.85 -4.32 -2.10
N LYS A 342 -17.85 -4.85 -2.81
CA LYS A 342 -17.19 -4.14 -3.93
C LYS A 342 -18.23 -3.65 -4.93
N ASN A 343 -18.11 -2.40 -5.37
CA ASN A 343 -19.05 -1.74 -6.30
C ASN A 343 -20.50 -1.58 -5.81
N ASP A 344 -20.80 -1.90 -4.57
CA ASP A 344 -22.14 -1.75 -4.01
C ASP A 344 -22.38 -0.31 -3.52
N TYR A 345 -22.63 0.58 -4.48
CA TYR A 345 -22.94 1.97 -4.18
C TYR A 345 -24.32 2.16 -3.52
N ASN A 346 -25.23 1.18 -3.63
CA ASN A 346 -26.52 1.25 -2.94
C ASN A 346 -26.35 1.04 -1.43
N LYS A 347 -25.59 0.02 -1.02
CA LYS A 347 -25.28 -0.21 0.37
C LYS A 347 -24.43 0.95 0.94
N LEU A 348 -23.43 1.43 0.20
CA LEU A 348 -22.64 2.59 0.62
C LEU A 348 -23.52 3.85 0.80
N CYS A 349 -24.51 4.10 -0.08
CA CYS A 349 -25.48 5.18 0.07
C CYS A 349 -26.23 5.05 1.39
N GLN A 350 -26.76 3.86 1.70
CA GLN A 350 -27.49 3.61 2.93
C GLN A 350 -26.59 3.80 4.18
N ASP A 351 -25.33 3.33 4.10
CA ASP A 351 -24.38 3.49 5.20
C ASP A 351 -24.02 4.97 5.44
N ILE A 352 -23.87 5.75 4.36
CA ILE A 352 -23.68 7.21 4.44
C ILE A 352 -24.87 7.87 5.15
N ILE A 353 -26.10 7.60 4.70
CA ILE A 353 -27.31 8.17 5.29
C ILE A 353 -27.41 7.83 6.78
N ASN A 354 -27.21 6.56 7.13
CA ASN A 354 -27.30 6.10 8.51
C ASN A 354 -26.23 6.74 9.42
N LEU A 355 -25.00 6.88 8.92
CA LEU A 355 -23.90 7.42 9.71
C LEU A 355 -24.03 8.93 9.90
N VAL A 356 -24.32 9.68 8.82
CA VAL A 356 -24.42 11.16 8.87
C VAL A 356 -25.57 11.60 9.76
N ASN A 357 -26.71 10.92 9.73
CA ASN A 357 -27.90 11.28 10.52
C ASN A 357 -27.86 10.78 11.98
N ASN A 358 -26.74 10.17 12.41
CA ASN A 358 -26.58 9.65 13.77
C ASN A 358 -25.23 10.04 14.39
N LYS A 359 -25.17 11.17 15.08
CA LYS A 359 -23.96 11.65 15.76
C LYS A 359 -23.37 10.65 16.77
N ASN A 360 -24.23 9.94 17.51
CA ASN A 360 -23.76 8.94 18.46
C ASN A 360 -23.05 7.80 17.76
N GLU A 361 -23.54 7.41 16.60
CA GLU A 361 -22.91 6.40 15.75
C GLU A 361 -21.59 6.90 15.14
N MET A 362 -21.53 8.17 14.71
CA MET A 362 -20.26 8.79 14.26
C MET A 362 -19.22 8.79 15.38
N ILE A 363 -19.60 9.20 16.60
CA ILE A 363 -18.71 9.23 17.77
C ILE A 363 -18.24 7.81 18.11
N LYS A 364 -19.13 6.81 18.06
CA LYS A 364 -18.76 5.42 18.30
C LYS A 364 -17.75 4.93 17.26
N CYS A 365 -18.02 5.19 15.98
CA CYS A 365 -17.11 4.85 14.90
C CYS A 365 -15.73 5.52 15.07
N ALA A 366 -15.72 6.80 15.47
CA ALA A 366 -14.50 7.56 15.72
C ALA A 366 -13.63 6.93 16.84
N LYS A 367 -14.26 6.57 17.96
CA LYS A 367 -13.58 5.92 19.09
C LYS A 367 -13.03 4.54 18.73
N ASP A 368 -13.85 3.70 18.06
CA ASP A 368 -13.47 2.37 17.63
C ASP A 368 -12.28 2.44 16.63
N ASN A 369 -12.33 3.37 15.69
CA ASN A 369 -11.27 3.59 14.70
C ASN A 369 -9.98 4.04 15.37
N TYR A 370 -10.02 5.05 16.24
CA TYR A 370 -8.84 5.54 16.96
C TYR A 370 -8.18 4.41 17.77
N THR A 371 -8.97 3.67 18.54
CA THR A 371 -8.48 2.55 19.35
C THR A 371 -7.82 1.47 18.50
N ASN A 372 -8.45 1.11 17.36
CA ASN A 372 -7.92 0.08 16.48
C ASN A 372 -6.64 0.54 15.75
N ALA A 373 -6.51 1.83 15.44
CA ALA A 373 -5.33 2.40 14.81
C ALA A 373 -4.07 2.31 15.69
N GLN A 374 -4.21 2.29 17.03
CA GLN A 374 -3.07 2.19 17.96
C GLN A 374 -2.23 0.92 17.75
N ARG A 375 -2.79 -0.12 17.15
CA ARG A 375 -2.07 -1.35 16.79
C ARG A 375 -1.03 -1.13 15.68
N TYR A 376 -1.09 -0.01 14.97
CA TYR A 376 -0.25 0.33 13.82
C TYR A 376 0.78 1.42 14.11
N ILE A 377 0.98 1.80 15.36
CA ILE A 377 2.04 2.74 15.73
C ILE A 377 3.42 2.11 15.50
N LYS A 378 4.36 2.98 15.09
CA LYS A 378 5.69 2.58 14.65
C LYS A 378 6.43 1.66 15.66
N PRO A 379 6.47 1.94 16.98
CA PRO A 379 7.18 1.08 17.94
C PRO A 379 6.66 -0.36 17.96
N ILE A 380 5.34 -0.57 17.89
CA ILE A 380 4.73 -1.91 17.89
C ILE A 380 5.12 -2.67 16.63
N LEU A 381 4.99 -2.03 15.48
CA LEU A 381 5.30 -2.68 14.18
C LEU A 381 6.78 -2.96 14.02
N ASP A 382 7.65 -2.05 14.49
CA ASP A 382 9.10 -2.23 14.44
C ASP A 382 9.53 -3.38 15.37
N LYS A 383 8.95 -3.50 16.56
CA LYS A 383 9.18 -4.65 17.44
C LYS A 383 8.79 -5.97 16.78
N ASN A 384 7.56 -6.08 16.25
CA ASN A 384 7.09 -7.30 15.58
C ASN A 384 7.99 -7.70 14.42
N ARG A 385 8.45 -6.71 13.65
CA ARG A 385 9.34 -6.93 12.50
C ARG A 385 10.75 -7.33 12.93
N SER A 386 11.27 -6.68 13.97
CA SER A 386 12.56 -6.98 14.56
C SER A 386 12.61 -8.42 15.10
N ASP A 387 11.61 -8.82 15.88
CA ASP A 387 11.50 -10.18 16.43
C ASP A 387 11.43 -11.23 15.30
N PHE A 388 10.72 -10.93 14.22
CA PHE A 388 10.62 -11.84 13.07
C PHE A 388 11.96 -11.99 12.33
N TRP A 389 12.65 -10.88 12.00
CA TRP A 389 13.91 -10.94 11.28
C TRP A 389 15.03 -11.52 12.12
N LYS A 390 15.03 -11.29 13.44
CA LYS A 390 15.95 -11.94 14.37
C LYS A 390 15.79 -13.45 14.30
N GLN A 391 14.55 -13.97 14.43
CA GLN A 391 14.28 -15.41 14.36
C GLN A 391 14.70 -16.01 13.00
N PHE A 392 14.52 -15.28 11.89
CA PHE A 392 14.96 -15.73 10.57
C PHE A 392 16.49 -15.78 10.49
N SER A 393 17.16 -14.74 10.92
CA SER A 393 18.63 -14.66 10.96
C SER A 393 19.24 -15.78 11.84
N ASP A 394 18.67 -16.02 13.02
CA ASP A 394 19.12 -17.09 13.93
C ASP A 394 18.93 -18.47 13.31
N ASN A 395 17.81 -18.68 12.60
CA ASN A 395 17.54 -19.93 11.89
C ASN A 395 18.52 -20.19 10.74
N ILE A 396 19.14 -19.18 10.13
CA ILE A 396 20.12 -19.37 9.06
C ILE A 396 21.47 -19.79 9.66
N LYS A 397 21.82 -19.26 10.85
CA LYS A 397 23.07 -19.56 11.55
C LYS A 397 23.09 -20.97 12.15
N SER A 398 21.93 -21.52 12.45
CA SER A 398 21.73 -22.93 12.89
C SER A 398 21.76 -23.89 11.70
#